data_be4cecb734fd588145ab40914ebe9527
#
_entry.id   be4cecb734fd588145ab40914ebe9527
#
_cell.length_a   1.000
_cell.length_b   1.000
_cell.length_c   1.000
_cell.angle_alpha   90.00
_cell.angle_beta   90.00
_cell.angle_gamma   90.00
#
_symmetry.space_group_name_H-M   'P 1'
#
loop_
_entity.id
_entity.type
_entity.pdbx_description
1 polymer ?
#
loop_
_entity_poly.entity_id
_entity_poly.type
_entity_poly.pdbx_seq_one_letter_code
_entity_poly.pdbx_strand_id
1 'polypeptide(L)'
;MFEGVRRVLPDSSKPAADPHGAVIRVVIPRGADASSIGGILEQRGVIQDGSRFRNYANEQGEGADFKAGRYGFQAGTDYDAIIKRLDLGPAAVQVATLVIPEGFRITEIESRLGGVGISKRGYEQAVAAASPPAGFGSPKSMEGFLFPATYSVTPHEHPNVLVGQQLAAFQNAFGQVDMSYAASKNLTPYDVLTIASMIEREAHVAKDRPLIAAVIYNRLHLGMTLGIDATLLYEQGSWSHQLTVSELESNTPYNTRLRHGLPPTPICNPGLASLQAAAHPAKVDYLYYVAQGDSGTHYFTDNYADFKAHGG
;
A
#
# COMPACT_ATOMS: atom_id res chain seq x y z
N MET A 1 60.33 -48.37 -3.14
CA MET A 1 59.00 -47.77 -3.60
C MET A 1 58.73 -46.58 -2.72
N PHE A 2 58.99 -45.37 -3.23
CA PHE A 2 58.70 -44.14 -2.51
C PHE A 2 57.58 -43.47 -3.29
N GLU A 3 56.32 -43.43 -2.72
CA GLU A 3 55.23 -42.65 -3.23
C GLU A 3 55.52 -41.20 -2.89
N GLY A 4 55.65 -40.39 -3.95
CA GLY A 4 55.81 -38.95 -3.84
C GLY A 4 54.43 -38.27 -3.61
N VAL A 5 54.24 -37.80 -2.38
CA VAL A 5 53.12 -36.88 -2.07
C VAL A 5 53.41 -35.55 -2.78
N ARG A 6 52.71 -35.26 -3.85
CA ARG A 6 52.67 -33.91 -4.47
C ARG A 6 52.00 -32.97 -3.49
N ARG A 7 52.79 -32.18 -2.78
CA ARG A 7 52.29 -30.98 -2.07
C ARG A 7 51.81 -29.98 -3.11
N VAL A 8 50.49 -29.82 -3.25
CA VAL A 8 49.91 -28.68 -3.97
C VAL A 8 50.19 -27.45 -3.12
N LEU A 9 51.10 -26.60 -3.57
CA LEU A 9 51.33 -25.28 -2.97
C LEU A 9 50.07 -24.44 -3.23
N PRO A 10 49.55 -23.68 -2.23
CA PRO A 10 48.42 -22.78 -2.47
C PRO A 10 48.82 -21.71 -3.48
N ASP A 11 48.01 -21.54 -4.51
CA ASP A 11 48.18 -20.52 -5.54
C ASP A 11 48.04 -19.11 -4.88
N SER A 12 49.19 -18.44 -4.74
CA SER A 12 49.30 -17.11 -4.11
C SER A 12 48.74 -15.96 -4.95
N SER A 13 48.04 -16.27 -6.03
CA SER A 13 47.40 -15.27 -6.92
C SER A 13 45.93 -15.02 -6.63
N LYS A 14 45.31 -15.63 -5.61
CA LYS A 14 43.96 -15.33 -5.20
C LYS A 14 43.92 -14.02 -4.39
N PRO A 15 43.27 -12.95 -4.88
CA PRO A 15 42.96 -11.83 -3.99
C PRO A 15 42.02 -12.34 -2.89
N ALA A 16 42.41 -12.18 -1.64
CA ALA A 16 41.54 -12.49 -0.51
C ALA A 16 40.25 -11.66 -0.64
N ALA A 17 39.08 -12.31 -0.52
CA ALA A 17 37.81 -11.59 -0.45
C ALA A 17 37.89 -10.60 0.72
N ASP A 18 37.63 -9.33 0.45
CA ASP A 18 37.52 -8.32 1.49
C ASP A 18 36.25 -8.59 2.31
N PRO A 19 36.35 -9.03 3.59
CA PRO A 19 35.19 -9.36 4.39
C PRO A 19 34.27 -8.14 4.67
N HIS A 20 34.73 -6.93 4.35
CA HIS A 20 33.98 -5.67 4.46
C HIS A 20 33.68 -5.03 3.09
N GLY A 21 33.95 -5.73 1.98
CA GLY A 21 33.74 -5.26 0.62
C GLY A 21 32.24 -5.08 0.31
N ALA A 22 31.90 -4.07 -0.51
CA ALA A 22 30.53 -3.82 -0.97
C ALA A 22 29.94 -5.04 -1.70
N VAL A 23 28.69 -5.37 -1.42
CA VAL A 23 27.97 -6.45 -2.12
C VAL A 23 27.64 -6.04 -3.54
N ILE A 24 28.18 -6.76 -4.50
CA ILE A 24 27.92 -6.63 -5.94
C ILE A 24 26.68 -7.46 -6.28
N ARG A 25 25.64 -6.80 -6.79
CA ARG A 25 24.40 -7.47 -7.22
C ARG A 25 24.50 -7.92 -8.65
N VAL A 26 24.25 -9.21 -8.89
CA VAL A 26 24.22 -9.82 -10.23
C VAL A 26 22.85 -10.47 -10.47
N VAL A 27 22.43 -10.48 -11.74
CA VAL A 27 21.22 -11.18 -12.17
C VAL A 27 21.64 -12.28 -13.12
N ILE A 28 21.30 -13.53 -12.76
CA ILE A 28 21.53 -14.72 -13.59
C ILE A 28 20.22 -15.02 -14.32
N PRO A 29 20.21 -14.96 -15.68
CA PRO A 29 19.04 -15.29 -16.48
C PRO A 29 18.68 -16.76 -16.40
N ARG A 30 17.43 -17.10 -16.73
CA ARG A 30 17.03 -18.51 -16.88
C ARG A 30 17.76 -19.16 -18.05
N GLY A 31 18.31 -20.34 -17.80
CA GLY A 31 19.03 -21.12 -18.83
C GLY A 31 20.42 -20.57 -19.16
N ALA A 32 20.97 -19.66 -18.34
CA ALA A 32 22.35 -19.21 -18.49
C ALA A 32 23.32 -20.37 -18.20
N ASP A 33 24.20 -20.67 -19.16
CA ASP A 33 25.27 -21.64 -19.01
C ASP A 33 26.48 -21.05 -18.23
N ALA A 34 27.43 -21.89 -17.88
CA ALA A 34 28.64 -21.48 -17.15
C ALA A 34 29.45 -20.38 -17.88
N SER A 35 29.39 -20.34 -19.23
CA SER A 35 30.07 -19.30 -20.01
C SER A 35 29.38 -17.93 -19.87
N SER A 36 28.07 -17.90 -20.00
CA SER A 36 27.25 -16.69 -19.82
C SER A 36 27.35 -16.15 -18.41
N ILE A 37 27.31 -17.04 -17.40
CA ILE A 37 27.45 -16.68 -15.98
C ILE A 37 28.84 -16.12 -15.70
N GLY A 38 29.91 -16.77 -16.19
CA GLY A 38 31.28 -16.29 -16.07
C GLY A 38 31.44 -14.88 -16.62
N GLY A 39 30.88 -14.60 -17.81
CA GLY A 39 30.89 -13.27 -18.41
C GLY A 39 30.15 -12.22 -17.57
N ILE A 40 28.99 -12.57 -17.02
CA ILE A 40 28.21 -11.68 -16.12
C ILE A 40 29.00 -11.35 -14.86
N LEU A 41 29.60 -12.37 -14.23
CA LEU A 41 30.37 -12.19 -12.99
C LEU A 41 31.63 -11.35 -13.20
N GLU A 42 32.32 -11.52 -14.33
CA GLU A 42 33.49 -10.73 -14.72
C GLU A 42 33.12 -9.29 -15.02
N GLN A 43 32.08 -9.06 -15.87
CA GLN A 43 31.57 -7.73 -16.20
C GLN A 43 31.14 -6.92 -14.98
N ARG A 44 30.61 -7.61 -13.96
CA ARG A 44 30.19 -6.97 -12.71
C ARG A 44 31.32 -6.84 -11.70
N GLY A 45 32.49 -7.33 -11.97
CA GLY A 45 33.65 -7.23 -11.08
C GLY A 45 33.60 -8.18 -9.87
N VAL A 46 32.80 -9.24 -9.92
CA VAL A 46 32.79 -10.29 -8.89
C VAL A 46 34.05 -11.17 -9.01
N ILE A 47 34.43 -11.51 -10.24
CA ILE A 47 35.62 -12.30 -10.58
C ILE A 47 36.45 -11.56 -11.63
N GLN A 48 37.72 -11.95 -11.79
CA GLN A 48 38.64 -11.33 -12.75
C GLN A 48 38.64 -12.01 -14.13
N ASP A 49 38.20 -13.27 -14.22
CA ASP A 49 38.29 -14.10 -15.43
C ASP A 49 37.09 -15.05 -15.52
N GLY A 50 36.14 -14.72 -16.37
CA GLY A 50 34.93 -15.52 -16.60
C GLY A 50 35.22 -16.84 -17.35
N SER A 51 36.30 -16.90 -18.16
CA SER A 51 36.71 -18.12 -18.87
C SER A 51 37.29 -19.15 -17.91
N ARG A 52 38.03 -18.70 -16.90
CA ARG A 52 38.50 -19.57 -15.82
C ARG A 52 37.37 -20.12 -14.98
N PHE A 53 36.41 -19.29 -14.65
CA PHE A 53 35.21 -19.73 -13.94
C PHE A 53 34.46 -20.81 -14.72
N ARG A 54 34.21 -20.59 -16.02
CA ARG A 54 33.58 -21.60 -16.90
C ARG A 54 34.31 -22.92 -16.89
N ASN A 55 35.65 -22.91 -17.08
CA ASN A 55 36.44 -24.13 -17.11
C ASN A 55 36.35 -24.84 -15.75
N TYR A 56 36.46 -24.11 -14.68
CA TYR A 56 36.35 -24.65 -13.32
C TYR A 56 34.99 -25.31 -13.06
N ALA A 57 33.89 -24.63 -13.41
CA ALA A 57 32.54 -25.16 -13.26
C ALA A 57 32.33 -26.44 -14.07
N ASN A 58 32.85 -26.49 -15.31
CA ASN A 58 32.77 -27.68 -16.16
C ASN A 58 33.61 -28.86 -15.60
N GLU A 59 34.77 -28.60 -15.03
CA GLU A 59 35.60 -29.63 -14.39
C GLU A 59 34.95 -30.25 -13.15
N GLN A 60 34.14 -29.46 -12.44
CA GLN A 60 33.37 -29.95 -11.29
C GLN A 60 32.09 -30.69 -11.71
N GLY A 61 31.72 -30.70 -12.99
CA GLY A 61 30.48 -31.30 -13.48
C GLY A 61 29.19 -30.44 -13.21
N GLU A 62 29.38 -29.20 -12.75
CA GLU A 62 28.34 -28.33 -12.22
C GLU A 62 27.86 -27.28 -13.24
N GLY A 63 28.06 -27.48 -14.54
CA GLY A 63 27.84 -26.43 -15.56
C GLY A 63 26.43 -26.22 -16.04
N ALA A 64 25.46 -27.09 -15.69
CA ALA A 64 24.17 -27.17 -16.41
C ALA A 64 22.93 -26.72 -15.65
N ASP A 65 22.93 -26.70 -14.32
CA ASP A 65 21.70 -26.51 -13.53
C ASP A 65 21.72 -25.32 -12.55
N PHE A 66 22.49 -24.29 -12.86
CA PHE A 66 22.52 -23.07 -12.05
C PHE A 66 21.15 -22.37 -12.02
N LYS A 67 20.68 -22.07 -10.82
CA LYS A 67 19.39 -21.44 -10.61
C LYS A 67 19.43 -19.96 -11.02
N ALA A 68 18.48 -19.56 -11.85
CA ALA A 68 18.30 -18.18 -12.24
C ALA A 68 17.82 -17.32 -11.06
N GLY A 69 18.24 -16.05 -11.03
CA GLY A 69 17.79 -15.13 -10.00
C GLY A 69 18.76 -14.00 -9.69
N ARG A 70 18.48 -13.30 -8.58
CA ARG A 70 19.34 -12.20 -8.10
C ARG A 70 20.24 -12.70 -7.00
N TYR A 71 21.54 -12.46 -7.16
CA TYR A 71 22.57 -12.87 -6.22
C TYR A 71 23.38 -11.67 -5.74
N GLY A 72 23.92 -11.77 -4.54
CA GLY A 72 24.91 -10.84 -4.01
C GLY A 72 26.21 -11.55 -3.75
N PHE A 73 27.31 -11.04 -4.33
CA PHE A 73 28.66 -11.53 -4.13
C PHE A 73 29.58 -10.36 -3.73
N GLN A 74 30.69 -10.67 -3.15
CA GLN A 74 31.77 -9.71 -2.94
C GLN A 74 32.81 -9.84 -4.07
N ALA A 75 33.53 -8.78 -4.36
CA ALA A 75 34.67 -8.86 -5.28
C ALA A 75 35.67 -9.89 -4.79
N GLY A 76 36.16 -10.74 -5.69
CA GLY A 76 37.09 -11.81 -5.36
C GLY A 76 36.46 -13.04 -4.66
N THR A 77 35.14 -13.20 -4.68
CA THR A 77 34.48 -14.41 -4.16
C THR A 77 35.03 -15.65 -4.88
N ASP A 78 35.32 -16.67 -4.12
CA ASP A 78 35.85 -17.95 -4.61
C ASP A 78 34.85 -18.66 -5.55
N TYR A 79 35.34 -19.35 -6.56
CA TYR A 79 34.52 -20.08 -7.54
C TYR A 79 33.63 -21.14 -6.89
N ASP A 80 34.17 -21.91 -5.90
CA ASP A 80 33.38 -22.89 -5.15
C ASP A 80 32.22 -22.23 -4.40
N ALA A 81 32.45 -21.07 -3.78
CA ALA A 81 31.44 -20.34 -3.07
C ALA A 81 30.36 -19.78 -4.04
N ILE A 82 30.79 -19.37 -5.24
CA ILE A 82 29.86 -18.91 -6.29
C ILE A 82 29.00 -20.08 -6.79
N ILE A 83 29.60 -21.20 -7.16
CA ILE A 83 28.92 -22.41 -7.63
C ILE A 83 27.88 -22.86 -6.60
N LYS A 84 28.35 -23.10 -5.36
CA LYS A 84 27.44 -23.49 -4.28
C LYS A 84 26.27 -22.54 -4.09
N ARG A 85 26.48 -21.23 -4.26
CA ARG A 85 25.43 -20.23 -4.13
C ARG A 85 24.46 -20.28 -5.30
N LEU A 86 24.97 -20.55 -6.52
CA LEU A 86 24.14 -20.69 -7.72
C LEU A 86 23.29 -21.97 -7.69
N ASP A 87 23.81 -23.07 -7.14
CA ASP A 87 23.11 -24.35 -6.96
C ASP A 87 22.03 -24.25 -5.88
N LEU A 88 22.34 -23.62 -4.75
CA LEU A 88 21.34 -23.35 -3.70
C LEU A 88 20.20 -22.45 -4.21
N GLY A 89 20.53 -21.58 -5.17
CA GLY A 89 19.62 -20.59 -5.69
C GLY A 89 19.70 -19.23 -4.97
N PRO A 90 18.99 -18.24 -5.48
CA PRO A 90 18.93 -16.93 -4.84
C PRO A 90 18.39 -17.07 -3.42
N ALA A 91 18.91 -16.26 -2.50
CA ALA A 91 18.33 -16.19 -1.16
C ALA A 91 16.82 -15.92 -1.29
N ALA A 92 16.02 -16.69 -0.60
CA ALA A 92 14.57 -16.42 -0.56
C ALA A 92 14.38 -14.97 -0.10
N VAL A 93 13.74 -14.17 -0.94
CA VAL A 93 13.36 -12.82 -0.54
C VAL A 93 12.36 -12.99 0.59
N GLN A 94 12.75 -12.63 1.80
CA GLN A 94 11.78 -12.58 2.90
C GLN A 94 10.76 -11.51 2.56
N VAL A 95 9.51 -11.91 2.43
CA VAL A 95 8.40 -11.02 2.17
C VAL A 95 7.62 -10.88 3.46
N ALA A 96 7.50 -9.67 3.96
CA ALA A 96 6.62 -9.36 5.07
C ALA A 96 5.22 -9.03 4.55
N THR A 97 4.21 -9.33 5.35
CA THR A 97 2.82 -9.00 5.04
C THR A 97 2.41 -7.74 5.79
N LEU A 98 2.02 -6.70 5.04
CA LEU A 98 1.45 -5.48 5.58
C LEU A 98 -0.07 -5.47 5.32
N VAL A 99 -0.86 -5.55 6.39
CA VAL A 99 -2.32 -5.44 6.32
C VAL A 99 -2.72 -4.00 6.60
N ILE A 100 -3.41 -3.37 5.65
CA ILE A 100 -4.00 -2.04 5.78
C ILE A 100 -5.52 -2.21 5.77
N PRO A 101 -6.20 -2.07 6.92
CA PRO A 101 -7.64 -2.14 7.01
C PRO A 101 -8.35 -1.00 6.28
N GLU A 102 -9.60 -1.25 5.88
CA GLU A 102 -10.51 -0.20 5.42
C GLU A 102 -10.70 0.87 6.50
N GLY A 103 -10.87 2.11 6.11
CA GLY A 103 -11.05 3.23 7.01
C GLY A 103 -9.77 3.78 7.67
N PHE A 104 -8.58 3.26 7.34
CA PHE A 104 -7.32 3.82 7.83
C PHE A 104 -7.01 5.15 7.17
N ARG A 105 -6.52 6.11 7.97
CA ARG A 105 -5.89 7.35 7.50
C ARG A 105 -4.43 7.09 7.12
N ILE A 106 -3.83 8.00 6.38
CA ILE A 106 -2.40 7.96 6.05
C ILE A 106 -1.54 7.78 7.31
N THR A 107 -1.83 8.53 8.39
CA THR A 107 -1.10 8.46 9.66
C THR A 107 -1.21 7.09 10.35
N GLU A 108 -2.33 6.40 10.17
CA GLU A 108 -2.53 5.05 10.72
C GLU A 108 -1.78 4.00 9.89
N ILE A 109 -1.73 4.16 8.56
CA ILE A 109 -0.87 3.35 7.69
C ILE A 109 0.59 3.49 8.12
N GLU A 110 1.06 4.72 8.30
CA GLU A 110 2.43 5.04 8.74
C GLU A 110 2.83 4.33 10.03
N SER A 111 1.89 4.20 10.98
CA SER A 111 2.14 3.53 12.26
C SER A 111 2.48 2.04 12.13
N ARG A 112 2.08 1.40 11.01
CA ARG A 112 2.31 -0.03 10.74
C ARG A 112 3.59 -0.34 9.97
N LEU A 113 4.21 0.67 9.36
CA LEU A 113 5.35 0.50 8.44
C LEU A 113 6.60 -0.04 9.14
N GLY A 114 6.83 0.35 10.40
CA GLY A 114 7.98 -0.11 11.19
C GLY A 114 8.02 -1.64 11.32
N GLY A 115 6.86 -2.29 11.42
CA GLY A 115 6.75 -3.75 11.53
C GLY A 115 7.20 -4.52 10.28
N VAL A 116 7.29 -3.84 9.13
CA VAL A 116 7.72 -4.44 7.85
C VAL A 116 9.02 -3.82 7.32
N GLY A 117 9.72 -3.02 8.14
CA GLY A 117 11.02 -2.44 7.80
C GLY A 117 10.97 -1.30 6.78
N ILE A 118 9.81 -0.65 6.58
CA ILE A 118 9.68 0.55 5.74
C ILE A 118 9.84 1.80 6.61
N SER A 119 10.63 2.76 6.12
CA SER A 119 10.82 4.06 6.78
C SER A 119 9.56 4.90 6.73
N LYS A 120 9.03 5.30 7.88
CA LYS A 120 7.90 6.23 7.98
C LYS A 120 8.16 7.52 7.20
N ARG A 121 9.28 8.19 7.45
CA ARG A 121 9.67 9.43 6.75
C ARG A 121 9.80 9.22 5.23
N GLY A 122 10.35 8.08 4.80
CA GLY A 122 10.43 7.74 3.38
C GLY A 122 9.05 7.55 2.76
N TYR A 123 8.11 6.96 3.49
CA TYR A 123 6.73 6.80 3.04
C TYR A 123 6.00 8.15 2.95
N GLU A 124 6.11 9.02 3.95
CA GLU A 124 5.59 10.38 3.92
C GLU A 124 6.08 11.15 2.68
N GLN A 125 7.38 11.06 2.37
CA GLN A 125 7.96 11.67 1.17
C GLN A 125 7.42 11.05 -0.12
N ALA A 126 7.25 9.72 -0.15
CA ALA A 126 6.69 9.01 -1.30
C ALA A 126 5.23 9.41 -1.56
N VAL A 127 4.42 9.51 -0.50
CA VAL A 127 3.03 9.97 -0.57
C VAL A 127 2.95 11.42 -1.04
N ALA A 128 3.81 12.31 -0.51
CA ALA A 128 3.84 13.72 -0.90
C ALA A 128 4.30 13.94 -2.35
N ALA A 129 5.14 13.05 -2.88
CA ALA A 129 5.59 13.08 -4.27
C ALA A 129 4.66 12.37 -5.25
N ALA A 130 3.68 11.62 -4.75
CA ALA A 130 2.75 10.85 -5.58
C ALA A 130 1.74 11.78 -6.28
N SER A 131 1.29 11.34 -7.45
CA SER A 131 0.21 11.99 -8.18
C SER A 131 -1.08 11.18 -8.04
N PRO A 132 -2.24 11.83 -7.91
CA PRO A 132 -3.51 11.13 -7.88
C PRO A 132 -3.77 10.43 -9.21
N PRO A 133 -4.61 9.39 -9.23
CA PRO A 133 -5.04 8.76 -10.47
C PRO A 133 -5.73 9.75 -11.42
N ALA A 134 -5.68 9.45 -12.72
CA ALA A 134 -6.35 10.28 -13.72
C ALA A 134 -7.87 10.40 -13.45
N GLY A 135 -8.43 11.57 -13.66
CA GLY A 135 -9.85 11.85 -13.44
C GLY A 135 -10.20 12.42 -12.06
N PHE A 136 -9.25 12.47 -11.12
CA PHE A 136 -9.49 13.01 -9.76
C PHE A 136 -9.05 14.47 -9.58
N GLY A 137 -8.61 15.14 -10.65
CA GLY A 137 -8.16 16.52 -10.59
C GLY A 137 -6.83 16.70 -9.82
N SER A 138 -6.75 17.77 -9.03
CA SER A 138 -5.56 18.12 -8.22
C SER A 138 -5.96 18.19 -6.75
N PRO A 139 -6.13 17.05 -6.07
CA PRO A 139 -6.50 17.02 -4.67
C PRO A 139 -5.39 17.61 -3.77
N LYS A 140 -5.79 18.18 -2.64
CA LYS A 140 -4.86 18.76 -1.65
C LYS A 140 -4.15 17.70 -0.80
N SER A 141 -4.62 16.47 -0.82
CA SER A 141 -4.12 15.35 -0.04
C SER A 141 -4.24 14.05 -0.82
N MET A 142 -3.37 13.09 -0.54
CA MET A 142 -3.48 11.72 -1.01
C MET A 142 -4.38 10.85 -0.11
N GLU A 143 -5.02 11.44 0.90
CA GLU A 143 -6.02 10.74 1.71
C GLU A 143 -7.17 10.22 0.84
N GLY A 144 -7.55 8.97 1.05
CA GLY A 144 -8.55 8.27 0.25
C GLY A 144 -7.99 7.44 -0.91
N PHE A 145 -6.75 7.72 -1.39
CA PHE A 145 -6.17 7.05 -2.55
C PHE A 145 -5.27 5.85 -2.22
N LEU A 146 -4.87 5.70 -0.96
CA LEU A 146 -3.96 4.62 -0.52
C LEU A 146 -4.78 3.39 -0.13
N PHE A 147 -5.24 2.65 -1.12
CA PHE A 147 -6.27 1.62 -1.00
C PHE A 147 -5.98 0.59 0.11
N PRO A 148 -6.98 0.26 0.94
CA PRO A 148 -6.86 -0.77 1.97
C PRO A 148 -6.77 -2.17 1.34
N ALA A 149 -5.70 -2.90 1.69
CA ALA A 149 -5.47 -4.27 1.23
C ALA A 149 -4.36 -4.93 2.03
N THR A 150 -4.08 -6.18 1.70
CA THR A 150 -2.90 -6.90 2.17
C THR A 150 -1.79 -6.78 1.14
N TYR A 151 -0.67 -6.17 1.52
CA TYR A 151 0.48 -5.94 0.66
C TYR A 151 1.63 -6.86 1.03
N SER A 152 2.29 -7.41 0.02
CA SER A 152 3.55 -8.14 0.17
C SER A 152 4.70 -7.15 0.05
N VAL A 153 5.49 -6.99 1.09
CA VAL A 153 6.56 -5.99 1.19
C VAL A 153 7.90 -6.69 1.43
N THR A 154 8.90 -6.31 0.67
CA THR A 154 10.27 -6.74 0.93
C THR A 154 10.89 -5.84 2.00
N PRO A 155 11.54 -6.38 3.05
CA PRO A 155 12.23 -5.56 4.05
C PRO A 155 13.18 -4.57 3.40
N HIS A 156 13.13 -3.31 3.83
CA HIS A 156 13.88 -2.19 3.25
C HIS A 156 13.51 -1.85 1.79
N GLU A 157 12.35 -2.26 1.33
CA GLU A 157 11.83 -1.85 0.04
C GLU A 157 11.67 -0.32 -0.03
N HIS A 158 11.91 0.23 -1.23
CA HIS A 158 11.75 1.67 -1.40
C HIS A 158 10.27 2.06 -1.23
N PRO A 159 9.93 3.02 -0.35
CA PRO A 159 8.53 3.35 -0.04
C PRO A 159 7.65 3.67 -1.25
N ASN A 160 8.23 4.21 -2.34
CA ASN A 160 7.50 4.48 -3.59
C ASN A 160 6.87 3.21 -4.20
N VAL A 161 7.45 2.03 -3.96
CA VAL A 161 6.89 0.76 -4.46
C VAL A 161 5.56 0.47 -3.77
N LEU A 162 5.52 0.59 -2.43
CA LEU A 162 4.28 0.41 -1.66
C LEU A 162 3.21 1.44 -2.06
N VAL A 163 3.58 2.73 -2.13
CA VAL A 163 2.65 3.79 -2.56
C VAL A 163 2.12 3.50 -3.97
N GLY A 164 2.99 3.08 -4.89
CA GLY A 164 2.59 2.67 -6.24
C GLY A 164 1.60 1.49 -6.25
N GLN A 165 1.83 0.48 -5.40
CA GLN A 165 0.91 -0.66 -5.24
C GLN A 165 -0.45 -0.22 -4.69
N GLN A 166 -0.49 0.68 -3.70
CA GLN A 166 -1.71 1.21 -3.11
C GLN A 166 -2.53 2.01 -4.13
N LEU A 167 -1.88 2.87 -4.92
CA LEU A 167 -2.53 3.64 -5.98
C LEU A 167 -3.04 2.74 -7.12
N ALA A 168 -2.28 1.72 -7.51
CA ALA A 168 -2.73 0.75 -8.51
C ALA A 168 -3.93 -0.07 -8.00
N ALA A 169 -3.93 -0.46 -6.73
CA ALA A 169 -5.06 -1.13 -6.10
C ALA A 169 -6.30 -0.22 -6.06
N PHE A 170 -6.14 1.07 -5.74
CA PHE A 170 -7.21 2.05 -5.80
C PHE A 170 -7.79 2.18 -7.21
N GLN A 171 -6.95 2.33 -8.23
CA GLN A 171 -7.39 2.41 -9.63
C GLN A 171 -8.20 1.17 -10.04
N ASN A 172 -7.73 -0.02 -9.67
CA ASN A 172 -8.41 -1.27 -9.95
C ASN A 172 -9.77 -1.37 -9.24
N ALA A 173 -9.86 -0.92 -7.98
CA ALA A 173 -11.09 -0.92 -7.21
C ALA A 173 -12.07 0.13 -7.76
N PHE A 174 -11.62 1.37 -7.97
CA PHE A 174 -12.45 2.44 -8.49
C PHE A 174 -12.92 2.17 -9.94
N GLY A 175 -12.13 1.46 -10.73
CA GLY A 175 -12.52 1.01 -12.07
C GLY A 175 -13.73 0.06 -12.10
N GLN A 176 -14.13 -0.51 -10.94
CA GLN A 176 -15.32 -1.34 -10.77
C GLN A 176 -16.54 -0.54 -10.31
N VAL A 177 -16.39 0.78 -10.11
CA VAL A 177 -17.46 1.66 -9.63
C VAL A 177 -18.17 2.27 -10.82
N ASP A 178 -19.47 2.03 -10.93
CA ASP A 178 -20.32 2.70 -11.91
C ASP A 178 -20.64 4.13 -11.45
N MET A 179 -20.08 5.10 -12.13
CA MET A 179 -20.23 6.52 -11.83
C MET A 179 -21.51 7.15 -12.42
N SER A 180 -22.33 6.39 -13.15
CA SER A 180 -23.45 6.93 -13.93
C SER A 180 -24.46 7.73 -13.08
N TYR A 181 -24.82 7.20 -11.91
CA TYR A 181 -25.76 7.89 -11.01
C TYR A 181 -25.12 9.12 -10.36
N ALA A 182 -23.91 9.00 -9.81
CA ALA A 182 -23.20 10.12 -9.20
C ALA A 182 -22.97 11.26 -10.22
N ALA A 183 -22.54 10.92 -11.43
CA ALA A 183 -22.37 11.88 -12.53
C ALA A 183 -23.69 12.59 -12.89
N SER A 184 -24.83 11.86 -12.87
CA SER A 184 -26.16 12.46 -13.08
C SER A 184 -26.55 13.48 -12.01
N LYS A 185 -25.88 13.46 -10.86
CA LYS A 185 -26.01 14.41 -9.75
C LYS A 185 -24.92 15.47 -9.74
N ASN A 186 -24.13 15.59 -10.81
CA ASN A 186 -22.99 16.50 -10.96
C ASN A 186 -21.88 16.26 -9.94
N LEU A 187 -21.73 15.03 -9.41
CA LEU A 187 -20.62 14.65 -8.53
C LEU A 187 -19.45 14.10 -9.35
N THR A 188 -18.26 14.58 -9.00
CA THR A 188 -17.00 14.13 -9.58
C THR A 188 -16.53 12.82 -8.94
N PRO A 189 -15.55 12.10 -9.53
CA PRO A 189 -14.90 10.96 -8.88
C PRO A 189 -14.31 11.29 -7.50
N TYR A 190 -13.81 12.51 -7.32
CA TYR A 190 -13.28 12.96 -6.03
C TYR A 190 -14.37 13.19 -4.98
N ASP A 191 -15.54 13.69 -5.40
CA ASP A 191 -16.70 13.82 -4.50
C ASP A 191 -17.18 12.45 -4.04
N VAL A 192 -17.26 11.47 -4.96
CA VAL A 192 -17.63 10.09 -4.62
C VAL A 192 -16.61 9.45 -3.66
N LEU A 193 -15.30 9.67 -3.86
CA LEU A 193 -14.28 9.21 -2.93
C LEU A 193 -14.43 9.86 -1.56
N THR A 194 -14.73 11.16 -1.51
CA THR A 194 -14.96 11.90 -0.27
C THR A 194 -16.20 11.37 0.47
N ILE A 195 -17.30 11.15 -0.24
CA ILE A 195 -18.53 10.55 0.33
C ILE A 195 -18.23 9.13 0.83
N ALA A 196 -17.52 8.32 0.05
CA ALA A 196 -17.15 6.95 0.45
C ALA A 196 -16.34 6.92 1.74
N SER A 197 -15.43 7.87 1.94
CA SER A 197 -14.63 7.95 3.17
C SER A 197 -15.48 8.28 4.41
N MET A 198 -16.54 9.06 4.25
CA MET A 198 -17.50 9.32 5.33
C MET A 198 -18.35 8.08 5.61
N ILE A 199 -18.90 7.43 4.57
CA ILE A 199 -19.66 6.18 4.70
C ILE A 199 -18.83 5.10 5.40
N GLU A 200 -17.53 4.97 5.07
CA GLU A 200 -16.64 3.98 5.68
C GLU A 200 -16.50 4.18 7.19
N ARG A 201 -16.56 5.41 7.66
CA ARG A 201 -16.43 5.73 9.10
C ARG A 201 -17.75 5.69 9.85
N GLU A 202 -18.87 5.75 9.15
CA GLU A 202 -20.22 5.73 9.74
C GLU A 202 -20.80 4.30 9.74
N ALA A 203 -20.65 3.54 8.66
CA ALA A 203 -21.33 2.27 8.48
C ALA A 203 -20.63 1.12 9.23
N HIS A 204 -21.27 0.59 10.26
CA HIS A 204 -20.80 -0.63 10.95
C HIS A 204 -21.31 -1.92 10.28
N VAL A 205 -22.42 -1.87 9.55
CA VAL A 205 -22.99 -3.02 8.83
C VAL A 205 -23.16 -2.70 7.35
N ALA A 206 -22.97 -3.72 6.51
CA ALA A 206 -22.95 -3.55 5.05
C ALA A 206 -24.24 -2.93 4.49
N LYS A 207 -25.42 -3.29 5.03
CA LYS A 207 -26.72 -2.81 4.56
C LYS A 207 -26.94 -1.31 4.77
N ASP A 208 -26.24 -0.68 5.72
CA ASP A 208 -26.42 0.73 6.04
C ASP A 208 -25.64 1.64 5.08
N ARG A 209 -24.57 1.15 4.41
CA ARG A 209 -23.77 1.97 3.48
C ARG A 209 -24.61 2.70 2.42
N PRO A 210 -25.47 2.01 1.63
CA PRO A 210 -26.27 2.70 0.61
C PRO A 210 -27.34 3.63 1.22
N LEU A 211 -27.80 3.38 2.44
CA LEU A 211 -28.76 4.24 3.14
C LEU A 211 -28.09 5.52 3.66
N ILE A 212 -26.89 5.42 4.24
CA ILE A 212 -26.07 6.57 4.65
C ILE A 212 -25.73 7.41 3.42
N ALA A 213 -25.33 6.76 2.31
CA ALA A 213 -25.12 7.46 1.05
C ALA A 213 -26.35 8.25 0.61
N ALA A 214 -27.55 7.66 0.69
CA ALA A 214 -28.80 8.34 0.34
C ALA A 214 -29.04 9.59 1.21
N VAL A 215 -28.84 9.50 2.53
CA VAL A 215 -28.93 10.66 3.43
C VAL A 215 -27.97 11.77 3.03
N ILE A 216 -26.70 11.43 2.72
CA ILE A 216 -25.71 12.42 2.26
C ILE A 216 -26.19 13.11 0.98
N TYR A 217 -26.63 12.35 -0.03
CA TYR A 217 -27.12 12.90 -1.29
C TYR A 217 -28.37 13.79 -1.11
N ASN A 218 -29.32 13.34 -0.30
CA ASN A 218 -30.56 14.10 -0.03
C ASN A 218 -30.26 15.41 0.68
N ARG A 219 -29.37 15.38 1.70
CA ARG A 219 -28.93 16.61 2.39
C ARG A 219 -28.18 17.55 1.48
N LEU A 220 -27.26 17.06 0.64
CA LEU A 220 -26.55 17.88 -0.34
C LEU A 220 -27.53 18.53 -1.32
N HIS A 221 -28.53 17.78 -1.82
CA HIS A 221 -29.56 18.28 -2.74
C HIS A 221 -30.42 19.38 -2.12
N LEU A 222 -30.76 19.25 -0.84
CA LEU A 222 -31.55 20.23 -0.09
C LEU A 222 -30.70 21.38 0.49
N GLY A 223 -29.40 21.39 0.27
CA GLY A 223 -28.52 22.39 0.84
C GLY A 223 -28.41 22.30 2.36
N MET A 224 -28.67 21.14 2.95
CA MET A 224 -28.52 20.90 4.39
C MET A 224 -27.03 20.64 4.76
N THR A 225 -26.69 20.93 6.00
CA THR A 225 -25.39 20.49 6.57
C THR A 225 -25.37 18.98 6.75
N LEU A 226 -24.20 18.33 6.55
CA LEU A 226 -24.13 16.86 6.63
C LEU A 226 -24.16 16.35 8.08
N GLY A 227 -23.58 17.09 9.03
CA GLY A 227 -23.61 16.76 10.46
C GLY A 227 -22.90 15.45 10.79
N ILE A 228 -21.83 15.10 10.08
CA ILE A 228 -21.07 13.85 10.23
C ILE A 228 -19.90 14.09 11.17
N ASP A 229 -19.95 13.52 12.37
CA ASP A 229 -18.95 13.71 13.42
C ASP A 229 -17.58 13.12 13.06
N ALA A 230 -17.56 12.08 12.24
CA ALA A 230 -16.30 11.49 11.76
C ALA A 230 -15.41 12.50 11.03
N THR A 231 -15.96 13.57 10.44
CA THR A 231 -15.16 14.63 9.81
C THR A 231 -14.39 15.47 10.83
N LEU A 232 -14.99 15.74 11.99
CA LEU A 232 -14.29 16.39 13.11
C LEU A 232 -13.28 15.46 13.77
N LEU A 233 -13.61 14.18 13.98
CA LEU A 233 -12.70 13.19 14.54
C LEU A 233 -11.45 13.01 13.65
N TYR A 234 -11.60 13.11 12.34
CA TYR A 234 -10.46 13.13 11.41
C TYR A 234 -9.52 14.31 11.71
N GLU A 235 -10.06 15.50 11.89
CA GLU A 235 -9.29 16.70 12.19
C GLU A 235 -8.59 16.61 13.54
N GLN A 236 -9.26 16.03 14.56
CA GLN A 236 -8.67 15.77 15.88
C GLN A 236 -7.60 14.67 15.86
N GLY A 237 -7.47 13.95 14.77
CA GLY A 237 -6.46 12.91 14.65
C GLY A 237 -6.75 11.63 15.46
N SER A 238 -7.97 11.42 15.95
CA SER A 238 -8.34 10.25 16.76
C SER A 238 -9.81 9.88 16.59
N TRP A 239 -10.06 8.62 16.23
CA TRP A 239 -11.41 8.07 16.08
C TRP A 239 -12.11 7.79 17.40
N SER A 240 -11.37 7.69 18.52
CA SER A 240 -11.88 7.44 19.86
C SER A 240 -11.99 8.70 20.70
N HIS A 241 -11.69 9.87 20.12
CA HIS A 241 -11.83 11.14 20.80
C HIS A 241 -13.30 11.46 21.04
N GLN A 242 -13.63 11.91 22.25
CA GLN A 242 -14.96 12.43 22.56
C GLN A 242 -15.01 13.92 22.23
N LEU A 243 -15.81 14.27 21.23
CA LEU A 243 -15.96 15.65 20.79
C LEU A 243 -16.56 16.52 21.90
N THR A 244 -15.87 17.58 22.25
CA THR A 244 -16.34 18.60 23.19
C THR A 244 -17.32 19.56 22.49
N VAL A 245 -18.14 20.29 23.28
CA VAL A 245 -19.05 21.32 22.75
C VAL A 245 -18.28 22.35 21.91
N SER A 246 -17.10 22.78 22.38
CA SER A 246 -16.26 23.76 21.67
C SER A 246 -15.79 23.22 20.30
N GLU A 247 -15.50 21.91 20.18
CA GLU A 247 -15.11 21.29 18.91
C GLU A 247 -16.32 21.15 17.97
N LEU A 248 -17.49 20.81 18.50
CA LEU A 248 -18.73 20.76 17.73
C LEU A 248 -19.13 22.14 17.17
N GLU A 249 -18.77 23.22 17.85
CA GLU A 249 -19.03 24.61 17.47
C GLU A 249 -17.84 25.25 16.72
N SER A 250 -16.73 24.55 16.54
CA SER A 250 -15.54 25.07 15.88
C SER A 250 -15.76 25.36 14.41
N ASN A 251 -15.34 26.54 13.93
CA ASN A 251 -15.51 26.94 12.54
C ASN A 251 -14.35 26.43 11.67
N THR A 252 -14.19 25.11 11.56
CA THR A 252 -13.15 24.48 10.73
C THR A 252 -13.70 24.00 9.39
N PRO A 253 -12.84 23.80 8.37
CA PRO A 253 -13.28 23.28 7.08
C PRO A 253 -13.91 21.89 7.14
N TYR A 254 -13.58 21.09 8.16
CA TYR A 254 -14.10 19.74 8.36
C TYR A 254 -15.37 19.68 9.21
N ASN A 255 -15.83 20.80 9.79
CA ASN A 255 -17.06 20.81 10.57
C ASN A 255 -18.30 20.79 9.66
N THR A 256 -18.72 19.61 9.28
CA THR A 256 -19.93 19.40 8.47
C THR A 256 -21.22 19.64 9.22
N ARG A 257 -21.20 19.99 10.53
CA ARG A 257 -22.35 20.47 11.29
C ARG A 257 -22.67 21.95 10.99
N LEU A 258 -21.63 22.73 10.69
CA LEU A 258 -21.75 24.17 10.43
C LEU A 258 -21.54 24.53 8.96
N ARG A 259 -20.77 23.72 8.23
CA ARG A 259 -20.45 23.96 6.84
C ARG A 259 -21.31 23.11 5.91
N HIS A 260 -21.83 23.75 4.86
CA HIS A 260 -22.56 23.07 3.81
C HIS A 260 -21.60 22.41 2.81
N GLY A 261 -22.05 21.33 2.21
CA GLY A 261 -21.29 20.60 1.22
C GLY A 261 -20.35 19.54 1.82
N LEU A 262 -19.45 19.02 0.99
CA LEU A 262 -18.48 18.00 1.36
C LEU A 262 -17.28 18.62 2.11
N PRO A 263 -16.61 17.85 2.99
CA PRO A 263 -15.34 18.27 3.57
C PRO A 263 -14.27 18.43 2.46
N PRO A 264 -13.16 19.16 2.73
CA PRO A 264 -12.18 19.52 1.69
C PRO A 264 -11.39 18.32 1.15
N THR A 265 -11.33 17.22 1.88
CA THR A 265 -10.67 15.97 1.48
C THR A 265 -11.45 14.75 1.98
N PRO A 266 -11.19 13.55 1.44
CA PRO A 266 -11.53 12.31 2.12
C PRO A 266 -10.95 12.29 3.54
N ILE A 267 -11.60 11.57 4.45
CA ILE A 267 -11.20 11.48 5.86
C ILE A 267 -10.52 10.14 6.22
N CYS A 268 -10.51 9.20 5.30
CA CYS A 268 -9.81 7.92 5.40
C CYS A 268 -9.69 7.27 4.02
N ASN A 269 -9.03 6.11 3.95
CA ASN A 269 -8.98 5.29 2.74
C ASN A 269 -10.12 4.25 2.77
N PRO A 270 -11.18 4.43 1.97
CA PRO A 270 -12.36 3.56 2.00
C PRO A 270 -12.14 2.26 1.23
N GLY A 271 -12.89 1.21 1.60
CA GLY A 271 -12.99 -0.02 0.83
C GLY A 271 -13.91 0.09 -0.39
N LEU A 272 -13.90 -0.96 -1.23
CA LEU A 272 -14.71 -1.02 -2.45
C LEU A 272 -16.21 -0.88 -2.16
N ALA A 273 -16.70 -1.50 -1.10
CA ALA A 273 -18.13 -1.47 -0.74
C ALA A 273 -18.63 -0.03 -0.46
N SER A 274 -17.83 0.80 0.21
CA SER A 274 -18.16 2.19 0.47
C SER A 274 -18.04 3.05 -0.80
N LEU A 275 -17.08 2.77 -1.69
CA LEU A 275 -16.98 3.43 -3.00
C LEU A 275 -18.23 3.13 -3.86
N GLN A 276 -18.68 1.88 -3.90
CA GLN A 276 -19.87 1.48 -4.65
C GLN A 276 -21.15 2.11 -4.05
N ALA A 277 -21.28 2.11 -2.73
CA ALA A 277 -22.42 2.73 -2.06
C ALA A 277 -22.47 4.26 -2.29
N ALA A 278 -21.31 4.93 -2.26
CA ALA A 278 -21.19 6.35 -2.56
C ALA A 278 -21.59 6.68 -4.00
N ALA A 279 -21.28 5.82 -4.96
CA ALA A 279 -21.66 6.01 -6.36
C ALA A 279 -23.12 5.65 -6.63
N HIS A 280 -23.70 4.70 -5.89
CA HIS A 280 -25.07 4.20 -6.04
C HIS A 280 -25.79 4.15 -4.70
N PRO A 281 -26.29 5.30 -4.19
CA PRO A 281 -27.08 5.36 -2.97
C PRO A 281 -28.42 4.63 -3.12
N ALA A 282 -29.01 4.23 -2.01
CA ALA A 282 -30.36 3.70 -1.99
C ALA A 282 -31.38 4.77 -2.47
N LYS A 283 -32.46 4.31 -3.11
CA LYS A 283 -33.54 5.19 -3.58
C LYS A 283 -34.57 5.38 -2.46
N VAL A 284 -34.22 6.22 -1.48
CA VAL A 284 -35.05 6.56 -0.31
C VAL A 284 -34.94 8.06 -0.02
N ASP A 285 -35.91 8.61 0.66
CA ASP A 285 -35.99 10.05 0.97
C ASP A 285 -35.47 10.38 2.39
N TYR A 286 -34.72 9.46 3.03
CA TYR A 286 -34.22 9.66 4.38
C TYR A 286 -33.28 10.86 4.47
N LEU A 287 -33.43 11.60 5.57
CA LEU A 287 -32.64 12.79 5.89
C LEU A 287 -31.82 12.62 7.17
N TYR A 288 -32.18 11.66 8.01
CA TYR A 288 -31.63 11.46 9.34
C TYR A 288 -31.35 9.99 9.57
N TYR A 289 -30.30 9.72 10.34
CA TYR A 289 -30.04 8.40 10.89
C TYR A 289 -29.44 8.52 12.29
N VAL A 290 -29.68 7.53 13.14
CA VAL A 290 -29.15 7.42 14.48
C VAL A 290 -28.81 5.98 14.79
N ALA A 291 -27.70 5.75 15.53
CA ALA A 291 -27.28 4.40 15.92
C ALA A 291 -28.34 3.71 16.82
N GLN A 292 -28.63 2.45 16.57
CA GLN A 292 -29.57 1.64 17.36
C GLN A 292 -28.84 0.74 18.37
N GLY A 293 -28.64 1.25 19.57
CA GLY A 293 -28.00 0.50 20.65
C GLY A 293 -26.67 -0.14 20.22
N ASP A 294 -26.39 -1.35 20.70
CA ASP A 294 -25.15 -2.09 20.42
C ASP A 294 -25.21 -2.95 19.14
N SER A 295 -26.28 -2.82 18.36
CA SER A 295 -26.47 -3.66 17.16
C SER A 295 -25.57 -3.32 15.99
N GLY A 296 -24.91 -2.14 16.03
CA GLY A 296 -24.15 -1.57 14.94
C GLY A 296 -24.99 -1.14 13.73
N THR A 297 -26.32 -1.16 13.83
CA THR A 297 -27.27 -0.70 12.80
C THR A 297 -27.76 0.70 13.08
N HIS A 298 -28.30 1.37 12.06
CA HIS A 298 -28.91 2.68 12.20
C HIS A 298 -30.43 2.60 11.98
N TYR A 299 -31.15 3.49 12.66
CA TYR A 299 -32.51 3.84 12.33
C TYR A 299 -32.49 5.02 11.35
N PHE A 300 -33.25 4.93 10.27
CA PHE A 300 -33.30 5.93 9.22
C PHE A 300 -34.70 6.52 9.12
N THR A 301 -34.79 7.84 8.94
CA THR A 301 -36.06 8.56 8.79
C THR A 301 -35.89 9.84 7.98
N ASP A 302 -36.95 10.33 7.37
CA ASP A 302 -37.06 11.66 6.77
C ASP A 302 -37.65 12.69 7.76
N ASN A 303 -38.17 12.24 8.91
CA ASN A 303 -38.86 13.07 9.90
C ASN A 303 -37.93 13.45 11.07
N TYR A 304 -37.77 14.75 11.31
CA TYR A 304 -36.93 15.23 12.41
C TYR A 304 -37.45 14.89 13.81
N ALA A 305 -38.79 14.96 14.00
CA ALA A 305 -39.38 14.62 15.31
C ALA A 305 -39.17 13.14 15.64
N ASP A 306 -39.28 12.29 14.64
CA ASP A 306 -39.00 10.85 14.74
C ASP A 306 -37.56 10.56 15.02
N PHE A 307 -36.61 11.25 14.34
CA PHE A 307 -35.19 11.20 14.62
C PHE A 307 -34.88 11.54 16.09
N LYS A 308 -35.45 12.63 16.61
CA LYS A 308 -35.27 13.04 18.02
C LYS A 308 -35.86 12.01 19.00
N ALA A 309 -37.00 11.38 18.67
CA ALA A 309 -37.61 10.34 19.48
C ALA A 309 -36.72 9.07 19.61
N HIS A 310 -35.88 8.83 18.63
CA HIS A 310 -34.93 7.71 18.61
C HIS A 310 -33.52 8.05 19.13
N GLY A 311 -33.35 9.22 19.75
CA GLY A 311 -32.11 9.63 20.42
C GLY A 311 -31.12 10.41 19.55
N GLY A 312 -31.58 10.96 18.43
CA GLY A 312 -30.83 11.82 17.54
C GLY A 312 -30.70 13.27 17.99
#